data_69ae329642b7304035bf1fd8b67649e0
#
_entry.id   69ae329642b7304035bf1fd8b67649e0
#
_cell.length_a   1.000
_cell.length_b   1.000
_cell.length_c   1.000
_cell.angle_alpha   90.00
_cell.angle_beta   90.00
_cell.angle_gamma   90.00
#
_symmetry.space_group_name_H-M   'P 1'
#
loop_
_entity.id
_entity.type
_entity.pdbx_description
1 polymer ?
#
loop_
_entity_poly.entity_id
_entity_poly.type
_entity_poly.pdbx_seq_one_letter_code
_entity_poly.pdbx_strand_id
1 'polypeptide(L)'
;MKTKIMPKSHLGFNQLIEDIAGQYSGDKVETPITYTPAQWKARGEQYGLKSECIVIHDGGDYGPFFDLDHGHYEAHDFMQEELAKHGLWFETCTTWYSAIYKND
;
A
#
# COMPACT_ATOMS: atom_id res chain seq x y z
N MET A 1 11.46 16.36 -16.82
CA MET A 1 11.12 15.19 -16.00
C MET A 1 9.69 15.28 -15.51
N LYS A 2 8.98 14.20 -15.57
CA LYS A 2 7.57 14.18 -15.19
C LYS A 2 7.42 14.17 -13.68
N THR A 3 6.67 15.12 -13.15
CA THR A 3 6.39 15.17 -11.73
C THR A 3 5.33 14.13 -11.38
N LYS A 4 5.59 13.33 -10.37
CA LYS A 4 4.62 12.35 -9.87
C LYS A 4 3.63 13.05 -8.95
N ILE A 5 2.37 12.71 -9.09
CA ILE A 5 1.28 13.33 -8.33
C ILE A 5 0.77 12.34 -7.30
N MET A 6 0.63 12.81 -6.06
CA MET A 6 0.08 12.01 -4.98
C MET A 6 -1.41 11.75 -5.24
N PRO A 7 -1.87 10.50 -5.10
CA PRO A 7 -3.30 10.21 -5.22
C PRO A 7 -4.13 10.97 -4.20
N LYS A 8 -5.32 11.38 -4.59
CA LYS A 8 -6.22 12.15 -3.71
C LYS A 8 -7.33 11.30 -3.10
N SER A 9 -7.48 10.06 -3.57
CA SER A 9 -8.52 9.17 -3.09
C SER A 9 -7.99 7.74 -3.05
N HIS A 10 -8.68 6.86 -2.32
CA HIS A 10 -8.26 5.46 -2.24
C HIS A 10 -8.30 4.77 -3.62
N LEU A 11 -9.11 5.24 -4.57
CA LEU A 11 -9.12 4.71 -5.93
C LEU A 11 -7.80 5.02 -6.64
N GLY A 12 -7.23 6.21 -6.41
CA GLY A 12 -5.92 6.55 -6.91
C GLY A 12 -4.82 5.72 -6.27
N PHE A 13 -4.95 5.42 -4.99
CA PHE A 13 -4.03 4.52 -4.29
C PHE A 13 -4.11 3.10 -4.84
N ASN A 14 -5.31 2.60 -5.16
CA ASN A 14 -5.47 1.28 -5.77
C ASN A 14 -4.66 1.19 -7.06
N GLN A 15 -4.78 2.18 -7.93
CA GLN A 15 -4.06 2.18 -9.20
C GLN A 15 -2.55 2.27 -8.99
N LEU A 16 -2.11 3.11 -8.08
CA LEU A 16 -0.69 3.27 -7.79
C LEU A 16 -0.09 1.96 -7.27
N ILE A 17 -0.73 1.33 -6.30
CA ILE A 17 -0.26 0.08 -5.71
C ILE A 17 -0.23 -1.03 -6.75
N GLU A 18 -1.29 -1.14 -7.55
CA GLU A 18 -1.37 -2.14 -8.61
C GLU A 18 -0.25 -1.96 -9.65
N ASP A 19 0.02 -0.71 -10.05
CA ASP A 19 1.08 -0.41 -11.00
C ASP A 19 2.45 -0.80 -10.46
N ILE A 20 2.72 -0.48 -9.20
CA ILE A 20 4.00 -0.81 -8.57
C ILE A 20 4.18 -2.33 -8.51
N ALA A 21 3.17 -3.04 -8.04
CA ALA A 21 3.24 -4.49 -7.93
C ALA A 21 3.41 -5.15 -9.30
N GLY A 22 2.72 -4.63 -10.31
CA GLY A 22 2.84 -5.12 -11.68
C GLY A 22 4.23 -4.91 -12.26
N GLN A 23 4.86 -3.78 -11.96
CA GLN A 23 6.24 -3.52 -12.39
C GLN A 23 7.21 -4.52 -11.78
N TYR A 24 7.03 -4.84 -10.51
CA TYR A 24 7.91 -5.77 -9.83
C TYR A 24 7.76 -7.19 -10.37
N SER A 25 6.52 -7.65 -10.50
CA SER A 25 6.25 -9.04 -10.91
C SER A 25 6.41 -9.28 -12.41
N GLY A 26 6.27 -8.22 -13.21
CA GLY A 26 6.29 -8.34 -14.67
C GLY A 26 5.01 -8.88 -15.26
N ASP A 27 4.01 -9.12 -14.43
CA ASP A 27 2.72 -9.67 -14.82
C ASP A 27 1.59 -8.84 -14.26
N LYS A 28 0.39 -9.09 -14.77
CA LYS A 28 -0.79 -8.48 -14.22
C LYS A 28 -1.07 -9.03 -12.82
N VAL A 29 -1.33 -8.13 -11.89
CA VAL A 29 -1.68 -8.48 -10.51
C VAL A 29 -3.14 -8.11 -10.25
N GLU A 30 -3.71 -8.66 -9.20
CA GLU A 30 -5.08 -8.35 -8.83
C GLU A 30 -5.19 -6.90 -8.34
N THR A 31 -6.41 -6.37 -8.35
CA THR A 31 -6.66 -5.03 -7.80
C THR A 31 -6.55 -5.12 -6.28
N PRO A 32 -5.79 -4.21 -5.65
CA PRO A 32 -5.67 -4.24 -4.19
C PRO A 32 -6.98 -3.85 -3.52
N ILE A 33 -7.19 -4.35 -2.32
CA ILE A 33 -8.33 -3.99 -1.49
C ILE A 33 -7.87 -2.88 -0.56
N THR A 34 -8.49 -1.71 -0.68
CA THR A 34 -8.11 -0.56 0.14
C THR A 34 -9.33 0.07 0.78
N TYR A 35 -9.08 0.80 1.87
CA TYR A 35 -10.10 1.56 2.59
C TYR A 35 -9.56 2.93 2.92
N THR A 36 -10.46 3.91 3.05
CA THR A 36 -10.07 5.19 3.62
C THR A 36 -9.90 5.03 5.12
N PRO A 37 -9.10 5.89 5.78
CA PRO A 37 -9.00 5.84 7.24
C PRO A 37 -10.34 6.03 7.94
N ALA A 38 -11.23 6.85 7.36
CA ALA A 38 -12.57 7.05 7.93
C ALA A 38 -13.40 5.76 7.90
N GLN A 39 -13.36 5.03 6.78
CA GLN A 39 -14.01 3.73 6.68
C GLN A 39 -13.43 2.74 7.67
N TRP A 40 -12.10 2.79 7.85
CA TRP A 40 -11.40 1.88 8.76
C TRP A 40 -11.79 2.14 10.22
N LYS A 41 -11.85 3.42 10.59
CA LYS A 41 -12.30 3.82 11.92
C LYS A 41 -13.74 3.37 12.18
N ALA A 42 -14.61 3.50 11.18
CA ALA A 42 -16.01 3.10 11.30
C ALA A 42 -16.18 1.60 11.56
N ARG A 43 -15.19 0.78 11.16
CA ARG A 43 -15.18 -0.66 11.43
C ARG A 43 -14.70 -0.99 12.85
N GLY A 44 -14.22 -0.01 13.60
CA GLY A 44 -13.68 -0.23 14.93
C GLY A 44 -12.20 -0.61 14.97
N GLU A 45 -11.49 -0.47 13.86
CA GLU A 45 -10.07 -0.77 13.81
C GLU A 45 -9.27 0.30 14.54
N GLN A 46 -8.10 -0.07 15.06
CA GLN A 46 -7.31 0.80 15.92
C GLN A 46 -6.06 1.39 15.28
N TYR A 47 -5.52 0.74 14.26
CA TYR A 47 -4.24 1.15 13.67
C TYR A 47 -4.44 1.79 12.32
N GLY A 48 -3.54 2.71 11.98
CA GLY A 48 -3.54 3.33 10.67
C GLY A 48 -4.56 4.45 10.49
N LEU A 49 -5.20 4.91 11.55
CA LEU A 49 -6.29 5.89 11.46
C LEU A 49 -5.83 7.28 11.00
N LYS A 50 -4.53 7.56 11.10
CA LYS A 50 -3.95 8.84 10.63
C LYS A 50 -3.28 8.71 9.28
N SER A 51 -3.46 7.56 8.61
CA SER A 51 -2.86 7.31 7.32
C SER A 51 -3.68 7.95 6.19
N GLU A 52 -3.15 7.83 4.97
CA GLU A 52 -3.87 8.25 3.77
C GLU A 52 -4.69 7.13 3.19
N CYS A 53 -4.30 5.87 3.43
CA CYS A 53 -4.94 4.71 2.83
C CYS A 53 -4.60 3.45 3.63
N ILE A 54 -5.59 2.58 3.78
CA ILE A 54 -5.40 1.26 4.38
C ILE A 54 -5.36 0.23 3.25
N VAL A 55 -4.38 -0.66 3.28
CA VAL A 55 -4.23 -1.73 2.28
C VAL A 55 -4.39 -3.07 2.96
N ILE A 56 -5.32 -3.86 2.45
CA ILE A 56 -5.51 -5.25 2.93
C ILE A 56 -4.60 -6.15 2.11
N HIS A 57 -3.77 -6.94 2.78
CA HIS A 57 -2.85 -7.83 2.09
C HIS A 57 -2.89 -9.27 2.61
N ASP A 58 -3.95 -9.63 3.30
CA ASP A 58 -4.16 -11.00 3.78
C ASP A 58 -4.54 -11.88 2.59
N GLY A 59 -3.63 -12.76 2.23
CA GLY A 59 -3.78 -13.60 1.04
C GLY A 59 -3.55 -12.84 -0.26
N GLY A 60 -3.47 -13.55 -1.37
CA GLY A 60 -3.35 -12.96 -2.68
C GLY A 60 -1.98 -12.35 -2.97
N ASP A 61 -1.95 -11.43 -3.94
CA ASP A 61 -0.70 -10.94 -4.52
C ASP A 61 0.06 -9.93 -3.66
N TYR A 62 -0.60 -9.31 -2.68
CA TYR A 62 -0.01 -8.17 -1.96
C TYR A 62 0.70 -8.51 -0.66
N GLY A 63 0.52 -9.73 -0.13
CA GLY A 63 1.22 -10.16 1.08
C GLY A 63 2.73 -9.90 1.01
N PRO A 64 3.40 -10.38 -0.05
CA PRO A 64 4.86 -10.20 -0.16
C PRO A 64 5.33 -8.76 -0.15
N PHE A 65 4.49 -7.83 -0.63
CA PHE A 65 4.86 -6.42 -0.71
C PHE A 65 4.73 -5.68 0.62
N PHE A 66 3.86 -6.15 1.50
CA PHE A 66 3.52 -5.41 2.71
C PHE A 66 3.84 -6.14 4.01
N ASP A 67 4.11 -7.43 3.96
CA ASP A 67 4.36 -8.23 5.16
C ASP A 67 5.71 -8.93 5.08
N LEU A 68 6.66 -8.52 5.91
CA LEU A 68 7.99 -9.12 5.95
C LEU A 68 8.00 -10.57 6.43
N ASP A 69 6.95 -11.01 7.09
CA ASP A 69 6.84 -12.40 7.55
C ASP A 69 6.85 -13.40 6.40
N HIS A 70 6.53 -12.95 5.18
CA HIS A 70 6.61 -13.80 3.99
C HIS A 70 8.04 -13.98 3.48
N GLY A 71 9.02 -13.25 4.03
CA GLY A 71 10.42 -13.38 3.63
C GLY A 71 10.76 -12.76 2.28
N HIS A 72 9.85 -12.01 1.70
CA HIS A 72 10.06 -11.36 0.39
C HIS A 72 10.57 -9.94 0.57
N TYR A 73 11.77 -9.81 1.10
CA TYR A 73 12.33 -8.49 1.44
C TYR A 73 12.51 -7.59 0.23
N GLU A 74 12.86 -8.17 -0.93
CA GLU A 74 13.03 -7.38 -2.16
C GLU A 74 11.72 -6.75 -2.62
N ALA A 75 10.62 -7.51 -2.56
CA ALA A 75 9.30 -6.99 -2.94
C ALA A 75 8.86 -5.89 -1.99
N HIS A 76 9.07 -6.09 -0.69
CA HIS A 76 8.76 -5.10 0.34
C HIS A 76 9.53 -3.80 0.10
N ASP A 77 10.84 -3.92 -0.13
CA ASP A 77 11.69 -2.76 -0.36
C ASP A 77 11.31 -2.04 -1.64
N PHE A 78 10.99 -2.80 -2.69
CA PHE A 78 10.58 -2.21 -3.96
C PHE A 78 9.31 -1.37 -3.78
N MET A 79 8.32 -1.91 -3.09
CA MET A 79 7.07 -1.17 -2.81
C MET A 79 7.36 0.10 -2.03
N GLN A 80 8.19 0.02 -0.99
CA GLN A 80 8.53 1.18 -0.17
C GLN A 80 9.25 2.25 -0.99
N GLU A 81 10.21 1.84 -1.81
CA GLU A 81 10.99 2.77 -2.63
C GLU A 81 10.13 3.45 -3.70
N GLU A 82 9.23 2.69 -4.34
CA GLU A 82 8.36 3.26 -5.36
C GLU A 82 7.34 4.21 -4.75
N LEU A 83 6.79 3.88 -3.59
CA LEU A 83 5.89 4.79 -2.87
C LEU A 83 6.62 6.08 -2.47
N ALA A 84 7.90 5.97 -2.09
CA ALA A 84 8.69 7.15 -1.71
C ALA A 84 8.82 8.15 -2.85
N LYS A 85 8.81 7.69 -4.09
CA LYS A 85 8.83 8.58 -5.27
C LYS A 85 7.59 9.46 -5.36
N HIS A 86 6.52 9.07 -4.68
CA HIS A 86 5.27 9.83 -4.62
C HIS A 86 5.10 10.57 -3.29
N GLY A 87 6.14 10.60 -2.47
CA GLY A 87 6.07 11.24 -1.16
C GLY A 87 5.30 10.44 -0.13
N LEU A 88 5.28 9.12 -0.30
CA LEU A 88 4.52 8.21 0.55
C LEU A 88 5.43 7.15 1.16
N TRP A 89 4.97 6.56 2.27
CA TRP A 89 5.61 5.40 2.87
C TRP A 89 4.53 4.55 3.53
N PHE A 90 4.81 3.27 3.75
CA PHE A 90 3.83 2.43 4.42
C PHE A 90 4.42 1.81 5.68
N GLU A 91 3.52 1.43 6.58
CA GLU A 91 3.83 0.72 7.81
C GLU A 91 2.94 -0.51 7.88
N THR A 92 3.53 -1.67 8.15
CA THR A 92 2.76 -2.88 8.39
C THR A 92 2.11 -2.77 9.76
N CYS A 93 0.80 -2.68 9.80
CA CYS A 93 0.07 -2.53 11.05
C CYS A 93 -0.15 -3.88 11.74
N THR A 94 -0.55 -4.86 10.95
CA THR A 94 -0.76 -6.24 11.41
C THR A 94 -0.37 -7.19 10.30
N THR A 95 -0.53 -8.49 10.53
CA THR A 95 -0.22 -9.50 9.51
C THR A 95 -1.15 -9.46 8.31
N TRP A 96 -2.23 -8.69 8.37
CA TRP A 96 -3.22 -8.68 7.30
C TRP A 96 -3.54 -7.30 6.73
N TYR A 97 -3.05 -6.22 7.34
CA TYR A 97 -3.19 -4.90 6.71
C TYR A 97 -2.05 -3.96 7.06
N SER A 98 -1.86 -3.00 6.18
CA SER A 98 -0.84 -1.95 6.31
C SER A 98 -1.48 -0.60 6.06
N ALA A 99 -0.79 0.46 6.44
CA ALA A 99 -1.25 1.82 6.24
C ALA A 99 -0.21 2.62 5.45
N ILE A 100 -0.69 3.42 4.51
CA ILE A 100 0.15 4.29 3.70
C ILE A 100 0.03 5.71 4.25
N TYR A 101 1.18 6.30 4.54
CA TYR A 101 1.27 7.64 5.12
C TYR A 101 1.92 8.61 4.15
N LYS A 102 1.59 9.86 4.32
CA LYS A 102 2.23 10.94 3.61
C LYS A 102 3.57 11.25 4.27
N ASN A 103 4.59 11.37 3.45
CA ASN A 103 5.92 11.75 3.92
C ASN A 103 6.03 13.27 3.91
N ASP A 104 6.32 13.83 5.05
CA ASP A 104 6.43 15.30 5.20
C ASP A 104 7.80 15.80 4.78
#